data_d30d0af11d2a5199da80708ae6228d21
#
_entry.id   d30d0af11d2a5199da80708ae6228d21
#
_cell.length_a   1.000
_cell.length_b   1.000
_cell.length_c   1.000
_cell.angle_alpha   90.00
_cell.angle_beta   90.00
_cell.angle_gamma   90.00
#
_symmetry.space_group_name_H-M   'P 1'
#
loop_
_entity.id
_entity.type
_entity.pdbx_description
1 polymer ?
#
loop_
_entity_poly.entity_id
_entity_poly.type
_entity_poly.pdbx_seq_one_letter_code
_entity_poly.pdbx_strand_id
1 'polypeptide(L)'
;MPKKIYDKLQELLESRSGVVQPYAESDETVSSVKYKIRWAGNIAFAVQGWENFGWYYVERNNERVSALFHYKTIDDKDLGIMQNLIDEIESGKYNGKKTLSDKILDVVEKRQLTSYMNKTKWNELFHDIDEIPDLLINYKTLFEEKAPGFFWTIRGDEHFFHMNTAEIEWFAIKDTIRKSQIVGRLLPPKENEYSVREQIESILHEHSISYEYNESEKMFVVYGYSR
;
A
#
# COMPACT_ATOMS: atom_id res chain seq x y z
N MET A 1 4.88 -27.12 5.64
CA MET A 1 5.66 -26.40 4.62
C MET A 1 6.40 -25.16 5.11
N PRO A 2 5.87 -24.30 5.96
CA PRO A 2 6.69 -23.29 6.62
C PRO A 2 8.02 -23.84 7.15
N LYS A 3 7.97 -25.04 7.70
CA LYS A 3 9.16 -25.74 8.22
C LYS A 3 10.24 -25.97 7.16
N LYS A 4 9.89 -26.32 5.92
CA LYS A 4 10.88 -26.54 4.83
C LYS A 4 11.59 -25.27 4.39
N ILE A 5 10.91 -24.12 4.41
CA ILE A 5 11.53 -22.82 4.13
C ILE A 5 12.45 -22.44 5.27
N TYR A 6 11.98 -22.63 6.49
CA TYR A 6 12.78 -22.36 7.69
C TYR A 6 14.06 -23.21 7.74
N ASP A 7 13.96 -24.52 7.47
CA ASP A 7 15.11 -25.43 7.45
C ASP A 7 16.13 -25.01 6.39
N LYS A 8 15.68 -24.65 5.17
CA LYS A 8 16.59 -24.13 4.13
C LYS A 8 17.24 -22.79 4.49
N LEU A 9 16.50 -21.91 5.16
CA LEU A 9 17.08 -20.66 5.65
C LEU A 9 18.08 -20.91 6.79
N GLN A 10 17.83 -21.86 7.66
CA GLN A 10 18.79 -22.26 8.69
C GLN A 10 20.07 -22.83 8.09
N GLU A 11 19.98 -23.72 7.10
CA GLU A 11 21.16 -24.24 6.39
C GLU A 11 21.98 -23.11 5.75
N LEU A 12 21.33 -22.11 5.15
CA LEU A 12 21.99 -20.91 4.59
C LEU A 12 22.74 -20.10 5.65
N LEU A 13 22.41 -20.25 6.92
CA LEU A 13 22.80 -19.34 8.00
C LEU A 13 23.65 -19.97 9.09
N GLU A 14 23.89 -21.30 9.05
CA GLU A 14 24.66 -22.01 10.07
C GLU A 14 26.08 -21.44 10.32
N SER A 15 26.57 -20.60 9.41
CA SER A 15 27.86 -19.90 9.51
C SER A 15 27.79 -18.39 9.72
N ARG A 16 26.62 -17.81 9.96
CA ARG A 16 26.41 -16.36 9.88
C ARG A 16 25.92 -15.74 11.19
N SER A 17 26.18 -14.43 11.35
CA SER A 17 25.86 -13.66 12.57
C SER A 17 24.37 -13.32 12.74
N GLY A 18 23.51 -13.65 11.79
CA GLY A 18 22.07 -13.39 11.84
C GLY A 18 21.33 -14.37 12.75
N VAL A 19 20.24 -13.92 13.34
CA VAL A 19 19.35 -14.74 14.18
C VAL A 19 18.06 -15.00 13.42
N VAL A 20 17.72 -16.28 13.21
CA VAL A 20 16.45 -16.68 12.59
C VAL A 20 15.33 -16.58 13.62
N GLN A 21 14.36 -15.75 13.37
CA GLN A 21 13.16 -15.62 14.19
C GLN A 21 11.92 -15.96 13.35
N PRO A 22 11.21 -17.07 13.64
CA PRO A 22 9.93 -17.32 13.04
C PRO A 22 8.92 -16.29 13.55
N TYR A 23 8.16 -15.72 12.63
CA TYR A 23 7.09 -14.79 12.96
C TYR A 23 5.81 -15.28 12.27
N ALA A 24 4.82 -15.67 13.06
CA ALA A 24 3.50 -16.02 12.56
C ALA A 24 2.58 -14.80 12.69
N GLU A 25 2.18 -14.22 11.57
CA GLU A 25 0.99 -13.36 11.56
C GLU A 25 -0.23 -14.27 11.41
N SER A 26 -1.02 -14.42 12.46
CA SER A 26 -2.32 -15.05 12.37
C SER A 26 -3.37 -13.98 12.07
N ASP A 27 -3.74 -13.86 10.82
CA ASP A 27 -5.08 -13.38 10.50
C ASP A 27 -5.99 -14.62 10.56
N GLU A 28 -7.15 -14.52 11.20
CA GLU A 28 -8.09 -15.65 11.36
C GLU A 28 -8.57 -16.24 10.02
N THR A 29 -8.35 -15.53 8.92
CA THR A 29 -8.77 -15.92 7.57
C THR A 29 -7.63 -16.42 6.67
N VAL A 30 -6.37 -16.10 6.95
CA VAL A 30 -5.24 -16.44 6.07
C VAL A 30 -3.97 -16.68 6.87
N SER A 31 -3.55 -17.93 7.00
CA SER A 31 -2.28 -18.28 7.67
C SER A 31 -1.07 -18.07 6.75
N SER A 32 -0.55 -16.85 6.65
CA SER A 32 0.77 -16.63 6.09
C SER A 32 1.84 -16.73 7.17
N VAL A 33 3.00 -17.28 6.82
CA VAL A 33 4.13 -17.38 7.75
C VAL A 33 5.23 -16.45 7.27
N LYS A 34 5.76 -15.67 8.18
CA LYS A 34 6.88 -14.76 7.94
C LYS A 34 8.09 -15.21 8.75
N TYR A 35 9.21 -15.44 8.07
CA TYR A 35 10.51 -15.69 8.69
C TYR A 35 11.38 -14.47 8.54
N LYS A 36 12.12 -14.14 9.59
CA LYS A 36 13.09 -13.04 9.57
C LYS A 36 14.42 -13.48 10.13
N ILE A 37 15.46 -13.06 9.44
CA ILE A 37 16.82 -13.11 9.92
C ILE A 37 17.24 -11.67 10.21
N ARG A 38 17.66 -11.40 11.43
CA ARG A 38 17.95 -10.03 11.87
C ARG A 38 19.44 -9.82 12.07
N TRP A 39 19.93 -8.66 11.64
CA TRP A 39 21.27 -8.15 11.91
C TRP A 39 21.20 -6.90 12.77
N ALA A 40 22.36 -6.43 13.21
CA ALA A 40 22.46 -5.13 13.88
C ALA A 40 21.94 -3.99 12.97
N GLY A 41 21.47 -2.88 13.57
CA GLY A 41 20.96 -1.72 12.82
C GLY A 41 19.54 -1.87 12.29
N ASN A 42 18.75 -2.77 12.90
CA ASN A 42 17.34 -3.02 12.52
C ASN A 42 17.16 -3.47 11.08
N ILE A 43 18.16 -4.13 10.52
CA ILE A 43 18.10 -4.72 9.17
C ILE A 43 17.68 -6.18 9.31
N ALA A 44 16.80 -6.64 8.44
CA ALA A 44 16.42 -8.02 8.38
C ALA A 44 16.21 -8.49 6.93
N PHE A 45 16.56 -9.75 6.68
CA PHE A 45 16.07 -10.49 5.53
C PHE A 45 14.75 -11.14 5.93
N ALA A 46 13.71 -10.95 5.13
CA ALA A 46 12.37 -11.44 5.38
C ALA A 46 11.89 -12.36 4.26
N VAL A 47 11.30 -13.50 4.64
CA VAL A 47 10.57 -14.39 3.73
C VAL A 47 9.16 -14.51 4.26
N GLN A 48 8.18 -14.25 3.42
CA GLN A 48 6.77 -14.30 3.77
C GLN A 48 5.99 -15.06 2.70
N GLY A 49 5.01 -15.85 3.08
CA GLY A 49 4.14 -16.52 2.13
C GLY A 49 3.44 -17.75 2.67
N TRP A 50 2.82 -18.43 1.75
CA TRP A 50 2.09 -19.68 1.93
C TRP A 50 2.88 -20.85 1.33
N GLU A 51 2.27 -22.01 1.32
CA GLU A 51 2.91 -23.25 0.87
C GLU A 51 3.49 -23.19 -0.56
N ASN A 52 2.77 -22.58 -1.48
CA ASN A 52 3.09 -22.58 -2.92
C ASN A 52 3.25 -21.19 -3.52
N PHE A 53 3.35 -20.16 -2.69
CA PHE A 53 3.48 -18.79 -3.14
C PHE A 53 3.99 -17.91 -2.00
N GLY A 54 4.90 -17.01 -2.33
CA GLY A 54 5.39 -16.02 -1.38
C GLY A 54 6.40 -15.09 -1.98
N TRP A 55 7.04 -14.34 -1.12
CA TRP A 55 8.03 -13.34 -1.48
C TRP A 55 9.13 -13.23 -0.42
N TYR A 56 10.26 -12.71 -0.83
CA TYR A 56 11.39 -12.41 0.05
C TYR A 56 12.00 -11.06 -0.31
N TYR A 57 12.58 -10.40 0.70
CA TYR A 57 13.11 -9.04 0.58
C TYR A 57 13.99 -8.68 1.78
N VAL A 58 14.69 -7.55 1.67
CA VAL A 58 15.38 -6.92 2.80
C VAL A 58 14.53 -5.79 3.34
N GLU A 59 14.39 -5.75 4.67
CA GLU A 59 13.73 -4.66 5.39
C GLU A 59 14.69 -3.95 6.34
N ARG A 60 14.43 -2.67 6.63
CA ARG A 60 15.05 -1.87 7.66
C ARG A 60 13.96 -1.17 8.45
N ASN A 61 14.03 -1.21 9.79
CA ASN A 61 12.96 -0.69 10.66
C ASN A 61 11.57 -1.26 10.34
N ASN A 62 11.49 -2.54 9.92
CA ASN A 62 10.28 -3.23 9.43
C ASN A 62 9.70 -2.69 8.10
N GLU A 63 10.42 -1.86 7.38
CA GLU A 63 10.04 -1.39 6.06
C GLU A 63 10.96 -1.95 4.99
N ARG A 64 10.39 -2.34 3.84
CA ARG A 64 11.15 -2.90 2.72
C ARG A 64 12.10 -1.87 2.12
N VAL A 65 13.36 -2.28 1.94
CA VAL A 65 14.43 -1.45 1.34
C VAL A 65 15.09 -2.09 0.12
N SER A 66 14.75 -3.34 -0.22
CA SER A 66 15.18 -4.01 -1.46
C SER A 66 14.03 -4.15 -2.47
N ALA A 67 14.32 -4.71 -3.65
CA ALA A 67 13.30 -5.25 -4.54
C ALA A 67 12.50 -6.36 -3.82
N LEU A 68 11.27 -6.57 -4.26
CA LEU A 68 10.42 -7.68 -3.84
C LEU A 68 10.61 -8.82 -4.84
N PHE A 69 11.00 -9.97 -4.35
CA PHE A 69 11.18 -11.18 -5.16
C PHE A 69 10.05 -12.15 -4.84
N HIS A 70 9.43 -12.71 -5.86
CA HIS A 70 8.35 -13.68 -5.73
C HIS A 70 8.87 -15.09 -5.98
N TYR A 71 8.32 -16.07 -5.25
CA TYR A 71 8.56 -17.48 -5.50
C TYR A 71 7.22 -18.25 -5.57
N LYS A 72 7.18 -19.32 -6.36
CA LYS A 72 6.11 -20.33 -6.31
C LYS A 72 6.55 -21.53 -5.47
N THR A 73 7.78 -21.97 -5.70
CA THR A 73 8.46 -22.98 -4.90
C THR A 73 9.91 -22.52 -4.86
N ILE A 74 10.53 -22.47 -3.67
CA ILE A 74 11.92 -22.05 -3.54
C ILE A 74 12.82 -23.07 -4.24
N ASP A 75 13.44 -22.65 -5.33
CA ASP A 75 14.41 -23.40 -6.11
C ASP A 75 15.85 -22.90 -5.90
N ASP A 76 16.82 -23.50 -6.62
CA ASP A 76 18.23 -23.13 -6.50
C ASP A 76 18.50 -21.69 -6.98
N LYS A 77 17.71 -21.16 -7.91
CA LYS A 77 17.80 -19.77 -8.34
C LYS A 77 17.37 -18.82 -7.23
N ASP A 78 16.25 -19.12 -6.58
CA ASP A 78 15.78 -18.36 -5.42
C ASP A 78 16.80 -18.39 -4.29
N LEU A 79 17.37 -19.56 -4.01
CA LEU A 79 18.43 -19.71 -2.99
C LEU A 79 19.66 -18.87 -3.34
N GLY A 80 20.06 -18.81 -4.60
CA GLY A 80 21.15 -17.95 -5.06
C GLY A 80 20.86 -16.45 -4.88
N ILE A 81 19.63 -16.01 -5.16
CA ILE A 81 19.21 -14.61 -4.95
C ILE A 81 19.18 -14.30 -3.44
N MET A 82 18.61 -15.19 -2.62
CA MET A 82 18.58 -15.03 -1.16
C MET A 82 19.99 -14.92 -0.58
N GLN A 83 20.91 -15.77 -1.03
CA GLN A 83 22.31 -15.72 -0.64
C GLN A 83 22.94 -14.36 -0.96
N ASN A 84 22.75 -13.86 -2.19
CA ASN A 84 23.26 -12.56 -2.59
C ASN A 84 22.69 -11.41 -1.74
N LEU A 85 21.38 -11.45 -1.40
CA LEU A 85 20.78 -10.44 -0.53
C LEU A 85 21.38 -10.47 0.87
N ILE A 86 21.65 -11.65 1.39
CA ILE A 86 22.31 -11.83 2.70
C ILE A 86 23.74 -11.27 2.66
N ASP A 87 24.51 -11.59 1.61
CA ASP A 87 25.87 -11.07 1.42
C ASP A 87 25.86 -9.52 1.29
N GLU A 88 24.86 -8.97 0.63
CA GLU A 88 24.65 -7.52 0.54
C GLU A 88 24.33 -6.87 1.89
N ILE A 89 23.57 -7.56 2.77
CA ILE A 89 23.33 -7.09 4.14
C ILE A 89 24.65 -7.08 4.91
N GLU A 90 25.39 -8.16 4.86
CA GLU A 90 26.65 -8.32 5.59
C GLU A 90 27.75 -7.36 5.09
N SER A 91 27.74 -7.02 3.81
CA SER A 91 28.62 -5.97 3.24
C SER A 91 28.22 -4.54 3.63
N GLY A 92 27.10 -4.36 4.32
CA GLY A 92 26.59 -3.05 4.74
C GLY A 92 25.87 -2.26 3.64
N LYS A 93 25.52 -2.86 2.50
CA LYS A 93 24.83 -2.18 1.38
C LYS A 93 23.53 -1.49 1.80
N TYR A 94 22.85 -2.01 2.80
CA TYR A 94 21.60 -1.47 3.30
C TYR A 94 21.78 -0.54 4.51
N ASN A 95 22.99 -0.34 5.00
CA ASN A 95 23.28 0.59 6.07
C ASN A 95 22.99 2.02 5.61
N GLY A 96 22.14 2.75 6.36
CA GLY A 96 21.75 4.11 5.99
C GLY A 96 20.81 4.25 4.78
N LYS A 97 20.37 3.16 4.16
CA LYS A 97 19.37 3.23 3.09
C LYS A 97 18.04 3.73 3.65
N LYS A 98 17.53 4.81 3.09
CA LYS A 98 16.28 5.42 3.55
C LYS A 98 15.09 4.50 3.31
N THR A 99 14.28 4.32 4.34
CA THR A 99 12.98 3.67 4.26
C THR A 99 11.98 4.59 3.55
N LEU A 100 10.77 4.10 3.28
CA LEU A 100 9.71 4.94 2.75
C LEU A 100 9.30 6.02 3.75
N SER A 101 9.18 5.67 5.02
CA SER A 101 8.90 6.63 6.10
C SER A 101 9.98 7.71 6.18
N ASP A 102 11.27 7.35 6.08
CA ASP A 102 12.36 8.33 6.04
C ASP A 102 12.20 9.31 4.86
N LYS A 103 11.83 8.79 3.67
CA LYS A 103 11.62 9.63 2.48
C LYS A 103 10.41 10.55 2.61
N ILE A 104 9.31 10.06 3.20
CA ILE A 104 8.13 10.85 3.49
C ILE A 104 8.50 12.00 4.43
N LEU A 105 9.19 11.70 5.54
CA LEU A 105 9.65 12.70 6.50
C LEU A 105 10.52 13.78 5.82
N ASP A 106 11.50 13.38 4.99
CA ASP A 106 12.33 14.33 4.24
C ASP A 106 11.50 15.29 3.39
N VAL A 107 10.46 14.78 2.70
CA VAL A 107 9.60 15.61 1.84
C VAL A 107 8.73 16.54 2.70
N VAL A 108 8.15 16.00 3.78
CA VAL A 108 7.30 16.75 4.71
C VAL A 108 8.09 17.90 5.34
N GLU A 109 9.30 17.64 5.86
CA GLU A 109 10.18 18.64 6.44
C GLU A 109 10.63 19.68 5.40
N LYS A 110 11.13 19.22 4.25
CA LYS A 110 11.59 20.10 3.16
C LYS A 110 10.50 21.03 2.65
N ARG A 111 9.27 20.54 2.54
CA ARG A 111 8.12 21.30 2.04
C ARG A 111 7.35 22.01 3.16
N GLN A 112 7.71 21.80 4.43
CA GLN A 112 7.04 22.33 5.64
C GLN A 112 5.54 21.97 5.65
N LEU A 113 5.23 20.69 5.43
CA LEU A 113 3.86 20.20 5.39
C LEU A 113 3.40 19.74 6.77
N THR A 114 2.11 19.89 7.03
CA THR A 114 1.40 19.35 8.19
C THR A 114 0.53 18.18 7.76
N SER A 115 0.53 17.08 8.54
CA SER A 115 -0.34 15.92 8.29
C SER A 115 -1.72 16.16 8.91
N TYR A 116 -2.77 15.93 8.13
CA TYR A 116 -4.18 16.05 8.53
C TYR A 116 -4.90 14.71 8.66
N MET A 117 -4.36 13.68 8.02
CA MET A 117 -4.93 12.34 7.98
C MET A 117 -3.99 11.32 8.60
N ASN A 118 -4.54 10.36 9.32
CA ASN A 118 -3.81 9.17 9.78
C ASN A 118 -4.31 7.92 9.05
N LYS A 119 -3.64 6.80 9.25
CA LYS A 119 -3.98 5.52 8.60
C LYS A 119 -5.42 5.08 8.90
N THR A 120 -5.91 5.27 10.12
CA THR A 120 -7.27 4.89 10.52
C THR A 120 -8.30 5.67 9.72
N LYS A 121 -8.20 7.00 9.69
CA LYS A 121 -9.11 7.86 8.93
C LYS A 121 -9.11 7.54 7.43
N TRP A 122 -7.93 7.26 6.85
CA TRP A 122 -7.85 6.84 5.44
C TRP A 122 -8.56 5.50 5.20
N ASN A 123 -8.36 4.52 6.08
CA ASN A 123 -9.01 3.22 5.94
C ASN A 123 -10.53 3.31 6.08
N GLU A 124 -11.03 4.10 7.01
CA GLU A 124 -12.46 4.36 7.22
C GLU A 124 -13.06 5.04 5.98
N LEU A 125 -12.43 6.11 5.49
CA LEU A 125 -12.86 6.79 4.28
C LEU A 125 -12.92 5.82 3.08
N PHE A 126 -11.86 5.07 2.83
CA PHE A 126 -11.80 4.16 1.69
C PHE A 126 -12.79 3.02 1.80
N HIS A 127 -13.03 2.50 3.01
CA HIS A 127 -14.03 1.47 3.24
C HIS A 127 -15.43 1.95 2.84
N ASP A 128 -15.82 3.16 3.26
CA ASP A 128 -17.17 3.65 3.05
C ASP A 128 -17.41 4.18 1.63
N ILE A 129 -16.40 4.82 1.00
CA ILE A 129 -16.53 5.24 -0.40
C ILE A 129 -16.54 4.06 -1.38
N ASP A 130 -15.94 2.92 -1.03
CA ASP A 130 -15.99 1.69 -1.84
C ASP A 130 -17.43 1.14 -1.97
N GLU A 131 -18.32 1.48 -1.04
CA GLU A 131 -19.74 1.14 -1.12
C GLU A 131 -20.51 1.99 -2.17
N ILE A 132 -19.92 3.07 -2.70
CA ILE A 132 -20.52 3.92 -3.73
C ILE A 132 -20.04 3.46 -5.11
N PRO A 133 -20.86 2.75 -5.90
CA PRO A 133 -20.45 2.25 -7.20
C PRO A 133 -20.23 3.38 -8.20
N ASP A 134 -19.31 3.19 -9.13
CA ASP A 134 -19.01 4.11 -10.23
C ASP A 134 -18.54 5.51 -9.79
N LEU A 135 -18.01 5.62 -8.57
CA LEU A 135 -17.48 6.86 -8.03
C LEU A 135 -16.15 7.22 -8.73
N LEU A 136 -16.04 8.48 -9.17
CA LEU A 136 -14.81 8.99 -9.76
C LEU A 136 -13.92 9.60 -8.69
N ILE A 137 -12.70 9.12 -8.62
CA ILE A 137 -11.67 9.60 -7.69
C ILE A 137 -10.40 10.02 -8.42
N ASN A 138 -9.63 10.84 -7.78
CA ASN A 138 -8.26 11.17 -8.16
C ASN A 138 -7.43 11.40 -6.90
N TYR A 139 -6.12 11.17 -6.98
CA TYR A 139 -5.23 11.45 -5.85
C TYR A 139 -3.86 11.87 -6.36
N LYS A 140 -3.07 12.44 -5.47
CA LYS A 140 -1.68 12.77 -5.71
C LYS A 140 -0.85 12.31 -4.53
N THR A 141 0.28 11.70 -4.80
CA THR A 141 1.26 11.34 -3.77
C THR A 141 2.28 12.46 -3.56
N LEU A 142 2.97 12.42 -2.42
CA LEU A 142 4.06 13.35 -2.09
C LEU A 142 5.22 13.32 -3.09
N PHE A 143 5.37 12.22 -3.83
CA PHE A 143 6.49 11.96 -4.73
C PHE A 143 6.17 12.23 -6.20
N GLU A 144 4.91 12.44 -6.53
CA GLU A 144 4.46 12.74 -7.89
C GLU A 144 4.36 14.24 -8.14
N GLU A 145 4.76 14.67 -9.33
CA GLU A 145 4.58 16.07 -9.75
C GLU A 145 3.12 16.36 -10.12
N LYS A 146 2.45 15.39 -10.72
CA LYS A 146 1.08 15.50 -11.22
C LYS A 146 0.24 14.31 -10.78
N ALA A 147 -1.04 14.55 -10.53
CA ALA A 147 -2.01 13.51 -10.30
C ALA A 147 -2.32 12.73 -11.61
N PRO A 148 -2.65 11.43 -11.51
CA PRO A 148 -2.93 10.59 -12.68
C PRO A 148 -4.19 11.00 -13.47
N GLY A 149 -5.11 11.71 -12.84
CA GLY A 149 -6.43 12.02 -13.38
C GLY A 149 -7.54 11.18 -12.72
N PHE A 150 -8.79 11.52 -13.01
CA PHE A 150 -9.93 10.81 -12.44
C PHE A 150 -10.09 9.41 -13.03
N PHE A 151 -10.36 8.45 -12.19
CA PHE A 151 -10.69 7.07 -12.55
C PHE A 151 -11.83 6.56 -11.65
N TRP A 152 -12.51 5.49 -12.08
CA TRP A 152 -13.62 4.91 -11.33
C TRP A 152 -13.09 4.04 -10.19
N THR A 153 -13.83 4.07 -9.07
CA THR A 153 -13.71 3.03 -8.06
C THR A 153 -14.44 1.79 -8.58
N ILE A 154 -13.77 0.67 -8.55
CA ILE A 154 -14.40 -0.64 -8.78
C ILE A 154 -14.57 -1.26 -7.39
N ARG A 155 -15.81 -1.53 -7.00
CA ARG A 155 -16.12 -2.13 -5.70
C ARG A 155 -15.32 -3.41 -5.50
N GLY A 156 -14.58 -3.49 -4.39
CA GLY A 156 -13.67 -4.60 -4.10
C GLY A 156 -12.35 -4.54 -4.88
N ASP A 157 -12.02 -3.40 -5.50
CA ASP A 157 -10.71 -3.22 -6.12
C ASP A 157 -9.63 -3.22 -5.04
N GLU A 158 -8.64 -4.09 -5.22
CA GLU A 158 -7.46 -4.16 -4.34
C GLU A 158 -6.66 -2.84 -4.31
N HIS A 159 -6.91 -1.92 -5.26
CA HIS A 159 -6.22 -0.64 -5.36
C HIS A 159 -6.26 0.15 -4.06
N PHE A 160 -7.43 0.27 -3.42
CA PHE A 160 -7.56 0.97 -2.13
C PHE A 160 -6.90 0.23 -0.97
N PHE A 161 -6.98 -1.11 -0.97
CA PHE A 161 -6.41 -1.92 0.11
C PHE A 161 -4.87 -1.96 0.07
N HIS A 162 -4.27 -1.72 -1.10
CA HIS A 162 -2.83 -1.75 -1.29
C HIS A 162 -2.18 -0.36 -1.40
N MET A 163 -2.99 0.71 -1.42
CA MET A 163 -2.48 2.07 -1.46
C MET A 163 -1.75 2.40 -0.16
N ASN A 164 -0.52 2.91 -0.27
CA ASN A 164 0.19 3.42 0.89
C ASN A 164 -0.34 4.81 1.26
N THR A 165 -1.29 4.82 2.17
CA THR A 165 -1.99 6.04 2.59
C THR A 165 -1.07 7.12 3.16
N ALA A 166 0.11 6.73 3.66
CA ALA A 166 1.10 7.69 4.17
C ALA A 166 1.75 8.54 3.06
N GLU A 167 1.61 8.14 1.79
CA GLU A 167 2.13 8.91 0.66
C GLU A 167 1.13 9.91 0.09
N ILE A 168 -0.15 9.81 0.43
CA ILE A 168 -1.20 10.61 -0.19
C ILE A 168 -1.09 12.07 0.26
N GLU A 169 -0.76 12.95 -0.70
CA GLU A 169 -0.75 14.39 -0.47
C GLU A 169 -2.17 14.95 -0.42
N TRP A 170 -3.01 14.58 -1.38
CA TRP A 170 -4.42 14.85 -1.39
C TRP A 170 -5.21 13.79 -2.17
N PHE A 171 -6.51 13.70 -1.87
CA PHE A 171 -7.46 12.77 -2.47
C PHE A 171 -8.74 13.50 -2.84
N ALA A 172 -9.18 13.39 -4.08
CA ALA A 172 -10.35 14.06 -4.60
C ALA A 172 -11.45 13.06 -4.98
N ILE A 173 -12.69 13.41 -4.68
CA ILE A 173 -13.87 12.58 -4.89
C ILE A 173 -14.90 13.42 -5.65
N LYS A 174 -15.35 12.97 -6.83
CA LYS A 174 -16.47 13.62 -7.55
C LYS A 174 -17.76 13.41 -6.81
N ASP A 175 -18.61 14.44 -6.78
CA ASP A 175 -19.92 14.40 -6.12
C ASP A 175 -21.02 13.78 -6.99
N THR A 176 -20.66 13.33 -8.19
CA THR A 176 -21.58 12.74 -9.16
C THR A 176 -21.08 11.42 -9.70
N ILE A 177 -22.01 10.49 -9.88
CA ILE A 177 -21.79 9.21 -10.57
C ILE A 177 -22.56 9.19 -11.89
N ARG A 178 -22.04 8.44 -12.89
CA ARG A 178 -22.66 8.28 -14.20
C ARG A 178 -23.12 6.84 -14.37
N LYS A 179 -24.41 6.66 -14.68
CA LYS A 179 -24.96 5.36 -15.01
C LYS A 179 -25.42 5.33 -16.46
N SER A 180 -24.92 4.35 -17.20
CA SER A 180 -25.31 4.10 -18.59
C SER A 180 -26.56 3.24 -18.63
N GLN A 181 -27.63 3.72 -19.29
CA GLN A 181 -28.86 2.97 -19.49
C GLN A 181 -29.00 2.58 -20.96
N ILE A 182 -29.10 1.28 -21.22
CA ILE A 182 -29.40 0.78 -22.57
C ILE A 182 -30.88 1.07 -22.89
N VAL A 183 -31.09 2.00 -23.81
CA VAL A 183 -32.45 2.43 -24.22
C VAL A 183 -32.99 1.71 -25.46
N GLY A 184 -32.13 0.91 -26.16
CA GLY A 184 -32.52 0.11 -27.32
C GLY A 184 -31.32 -0.53 -28.01
N ARG A 185 -31.62 -1.55 -28.86
CA ARG A 185 -30.55 -2.39 -29.47
C ARG A 185 -29.67 -1.65 -30.49
N LEU A 186 -30.15 -0.50 -31.02
CA LEU A 186 -29.48 0.29 -32.06
C LEU A 186 -29.29 1.77 -31.64
N LEU A 187 -29.62 2.12 -30.40
CA LEU A 187 -29.42 3.45 -29.87
C LEU A 187 -28.20 3.49 -28.96
N PRO A 188 -27.46 4.61 -28.99
CA PRO A 188 -26.38 4.79 -28.00
C PRO A 188 -26.96 4.76 -26.58
N PRO A 189 -26.22 4.22 -25.59
CA PRO A 189 -26.66 4.25 -24.21
C PRO A 189 -26.93 5.69 -23.76
N LYS A 190 -27.98 5.87 -22.96
CA LYS A 190 -28.25 7.16 -22.33
C LYS A 190 -27.44 7.22 -21.02
N GLU A 191 -26.61 8.23 -20.90
CA GLU A 191 -25.91 8.51 -19.65
C GLU A 191 -26.78 9.40 -18.75
N ASN A 192 -26.98 8.98 -17.52
CA ASN A 192 -27.66 9.75 -16.49
C ASN A 192 -26.65 10.07 -15.37
N GLU A 193 -26.62 11.33 -14.95
CA GLU A 193 -25.82 11.74 -13.78
C GLU A 193 -26.69 11.74 -12.52
N TYR A 194 -26.11 11.24 -11.43
CA TYR A 194 -26.72 11.21 -10.10
C TYR A 194 -25.78 11.86 -9.11
N SER A 195 -26.31 12.76 -8.29
CA SER A 195 -25.53 13.34 -7.19
C SER A 195 -25.43 12.34 -6.04
N VAL A 196 -24.22 12.19 -5.52
CA VAL A 196 -23.88 11.43 -4.30
C VAL A 196 -23.29 12.36 -3.24
N ARG A 197 -23.47 13.69 -3.41
CA ARG A 197 -22.90 14.73 -2.55
C ARG A 197 -23.24 14.50 -1.08
N GLU A 198 -24.51 14.37 -0.75
CA GLU A 198 -24.96 14.18 0.63
C GLU A 198 -24.40 12.92 1.27
N GLN A 199 -24.25 11.83 0.48
CA GLN A 199 -23.68 10.60 0.95
C GLN A 199 -22.19 10.77 1.29
N ILE A 200 -21.41 11.42 0.42
CA ILE A 200 -19.99 11.70 0.66
C ILE A 200 -19.82 12.64 1.86
N GLU A 201 -20.62 13.72 1.95
CA GLU A 201 -20.59 14.62 3.10
C GLU A 201 -20.89 13.89 4.41
N SER A 202 -21.86 12.98 4.41
CA SER A 202 -22.15 12.16 5.60
C SER A 202 -20.96 11.31 6.04
N ILE A 203 -20.30 10.62 5.09
CA ILE A 203 -19.11 9.81 5.37
C ILE A 203 -17.99 10.68 5.96
N LEU A 204 -17.68 11.81 5.33
CA LEU A 204 -16.61 12.71 5.80
C LEU A 204 -16.89 13.26 7.21
N HIS A 205 -18.16 13.60 7.50
CA HIS A 205 -18.57 14.04 8.84
C HIS A 205 -18.51 12.95 9.87
N GLU A 206 -18.97 11.73 9.57
CA GLU A 206 -18.96 10.59 10.48
C GLU A 206 -17.55 10.29 10.99
N HIS A 207 -16.55 10.33 10.10
CA HIS A 207 -15.14 10.08 10.46
C HIS A 207 -14.37 11.34 10.88
N SER A 208 -15.06 12.48 11.05
CA SER A 208 -14.42 13.76 11.39
C SER A 208 -13.25 14.11 10.46
N ILE A 209 -13.45 13.93 9.15
CA ILE A 209 -12.47 14.22 8.11
C ILE A 209 -12.71 15.63 7.59
N SER A 210 -11.66 16.46 7.64
CA SER A 210 -11.70 17.81 7.06
C SER A 210 -11.54 17.74 5.55
N TYR A 211 -12.30 18.54 4.84
CA TYR A 211 -12.28 18.60 3.38
C TYR A 211 -12.50 20.02 2.87
N GLU A 212 -12.14 20.25 1.62
CA GLU A 212 -12.56 21.40 0.81
C GLU A 212 -13.53 20.93 -0.27
N TYR A 213 -14.56 21.72 -0.55
CA TYR A 213 -15.45 21.44 -1.66
C TYR A 213 -15.20 22.42 -2.80
N ASN A 214 -14.87 21.88 -3.98
CA ASN A 214 -14.69 22.67 -5.20
C ASN A 214 -15.97 22.68 -6.02
N GLU A 215 -16.71 23.79 -5.96
CA GLU A 215 -17.99 23.96 -6.68
C GLU A 215 -17.83 23.89 -8.21
N SER A 216 -16.74 24.42 -8.76
CA SER A 216 -16.54 24.44 -10.23
C SER A 216 -16.28 23.05 -10.78
N GLU A 217 -15.56 22.22 -10.03
CA GLU A 217 -15.20 20.85 -10.41
C GLU A 217 -16.16 19.80 -9.84
N LYS A 218 -17.09 20.21 -8.98
CA LYS A 218 -18.04 19.34 -8.27
C LYS A 218 -17.30 18.17 -7.58
N MET A 219 -16.39 18.50 -6.70
CA MET A 219 -15.60 17.49 -6.01
C MET A 219 -15.21 17.91 -4.59
N PHE A 220 -15.08 16.90 -3.74
CA PHE A 220 -14.48 17.01 -2.43
C PHE A 220 -12.98 16.78 -2.53
N VAL A 221 -12.19 17.54 -1.77
CA VAL A 221 -10.74 17.35 -1.66
C VAL A 221 -10.38 17.15 -0.20
N VAL A 222 -9.81 15.97 0.09
CA VAL A 222 -9.28 15.61 1.41
C VAL A 222 -7.76 15.69 1.35
N TYR A 223 -7.17 16.47 2.24
CA TYR A 223 -5.72 16.62 2.30
C TYR A 223 -5.12 15.64 3.29
N GLY A 224 -4.19 14.80 2.82
CA GLY A 224 -3.30 14.04 3.68
C GLY A 224 -2.24 14.96 4.28
N TYR A 225 -1.75 15.91 3.45
CA TYR A 225 -0.76 16.91 3.84
C TYR A 225 -1.09 18.25 3.20
N SER A 226 -0.90 19.34 3.96
CA SER A 226 -0.99 20.74 3.47
C SER A 226 -0.02 21.63 4.23
N ARG A 227 0.18 22.85 3.73
CA ARG A 227 0.96 23.89 4.41
C ARG A 227 0.13 24.60 5.45
#